data_c11c4c0bb169d0b45273f460e0d2d5a5
#
_entry.id   c11c4c0bb169d0b45273f460e0d2d5a5
#
_cell.length_a   1.000
_cell.length_b   1.000
_cell.length_c   1.000
_cell.angle_alpha   90.00
_cell.angle_beta   90.00
_cell.angle_gamma   90.00
#
_symmetry.space_group_name_H-M   'P 1'
#
loop_
_entity.id
_entity.type
_entity.pdbx_description
1 polymer ?
#
loop_
_entity_poly.entity_id
_entity_poly.type
_entity_poly.pdbx_seq_one_letter_code
_entity_poly.pdbx_strand_id
1 'polypeptide(L)'
;MTRVSQNLTLKPKGSQAFVRRHITKKRSLIVLTLSFAFLFLCGVTGAAGRMADRMILYVHVARLYARNPDANLAMPLKDVKKSQIANTWGAPRGEGRSHEGQDIFAPKGTPVLSATTGYVVKIGEDNLGGRVVSVIGDGGRKYYYAHLDSFAPNLEVGDFVTRKTVLGYVGTTGNADGTPPHLHFGIYTTTGAINPLPLLTDRPQEKPVEPKAAKKKPRKR
;
A
#
# COMPACT_ATOMS: atom_id res chain seq x y z
N MET A 1 -15.30 89.25 46.03
CA MET A 1 -13.92 88.98 45.51
C MET A 1 -13.52 87.61 45.89
N THR A 2 -13.63 86.65 44.98
CA THR A 2 -13.03 85.35 45.21
C THR A 2 -12.78 84.73 43.84
N ARG A 3 -11.46 84.54 43.48
CA ARG A 3 -10.98 83.94 42.26
C ARG A 3 -11.11 82.40 42.39
N VAL A 4 -11.78 81.76 41.40
CA VAL A 4 -11.79 80.33 41.22
C VAL A 4 -10.69 79.98 40.27
N SER A 5 -9.69 79.17 40.71
CA SER A 5 -8.59 78.66 39.92
C SER A 5 -9.04 77.33 39.34
N GLN A 6 -9.10 77.25 38.00
CA GLN A 6 -9.36 75.99 37.28
C GLN A 6 -8.03 75.29 36.95
N ASN A 7 -7.81 74.15 37.56
CA ASN A 7 -6.72 73.27 37.22
C ASN A 7 -7.12 72.39 36.05
N LEU A 8 -6.50 72.63 34.85
CA LEU A 8 -6.59 71.76 33.70
C LEU A 8 -5.55 70.64 33.87
N THR A 9 -6.00 69.40 34.09
CA THR A 9 -5.20 68.22 34.05
C THR A 9 -5.21 67.66 32.63
N LEU A 10 -4.15 67.84 31.87
CA LEU A 10 -3.89 67.20 30.56
C LEU A 10 -3.50 65.71 30.79
N LYS A 11 -4.35 64.80 30.36
CA LYS A 11 -4.00 63.36 30.27
C LYS A 11 -3.23 63.12 28.98
N PRO A 12 -2.08 62.43 29.00
CA PRO A 12 -1.39 62.01 27.79
C PRO A 12 -2.10 60.79 27.15
N LYS A 13 -2.96 61.02 26.17
CA LYS A 13 -3.57 59.98 25.33
C LYS A 13 -2.68 59.75 24.08
N GLY A 14 -1.67 58.93 24.13
CA GLY A 14 -0.89 58.63 22.91
C GLY A 14 0.15 57.49 23.00
N SER A 15 0.70 57.27 24.17
CA SER A 15 1.86 56.40 24.32
C SER A 15 1.52 54.90 24.43
N GLN A 16 0.42 54.55 25.09
CA GLN A 16 0.10 53.13 25.33
C GLN A 16 -0.46 52.36 24.12
N ALA A 17 -1.16 53.03 23.20
CA ALA A 17 -1.71 52.40 22.00
C ALA A 17 -0.63 52.07 20.98
N PHE A 18 0.41 52.89 20.86
CA PHE A 18 1.54 52.66 19.96
C PHE A 18 2.41 51.50 20.40
N VAL A 19 2.72 51.42 21.69
CA VAL A 19 3.50 50.30 22.27
C VAL A 19 2.79 48.96 22.16
N ARG A 20 1.47 48.92 22.44
CA ARG A 20 0.68 47.67 22.29
C ARG A 20 0.63 47.18 20.82
N ARG A 21 0.52 48.09 19.84
CA ARG A 21 0.44 47.72 18.43
C ARG A 21 1.78 47.19 17.87
N HIS A 22 2.92 47.61 18.42
CA HIS A 22 4.25 47.11 18.03
C HIS A 22 4.54 45.76 18.69
N ILE A 23 4.11 45.53 19.94
CA ILE A 23 4.29 44.25 20.61
C ILE A 23 3.45 43.15 19.98
N THR A 24 2.21 43.44 19.59
CA THR A 24 1.35 42.46 18.91
C THR A 24 1.88 42.09 17.53
N LYS A 25 2.37 43.05 16.73
CA LYS A 25 2.99 42.78 15.42
C LYS A 25 4.24 41.93 15.53
N LYS A 26 5.15 42.18 16.50
CA LYS A 26 6.34 41.38 16.78
C LYS A 26 5.99 39.97 17.22
N ARG A 27 4.97 39.78 18.09
CA ARG A 27 4.51 38.47 18.51
C ARG A 27 3.90 37.67 17.37
N SER A 28 3.08 38.31 16.52
CA SER A 28 2.50 37.66 15.33
C SER A 28 3.60 37.24 14.33
N LEU A 29 4.64 38.03 14.13
CA LEU A 29 5.73 37.70 13.24
C LEU A 29 6.55 36.51 13.77
N ILE A 30 6.84 36.48 15.09
CA ILE A 30 7.55 35.37 15.73
C ILE A 30 6.75 34.06 15.63
N VAL A 31 5.44 34.11 15.88
CA VAL A 31 4.59 32.92 15.74
C VAL A 31 4.58 32.41 14.31
N LEU A 32 4.50 33.33 13.33
CA LEU A 32 4.50 32.95 11.91
C LEU A 32 5.84 32.32 11.48
N THR A 33 6.97 32.89 11.93
CA THR A 33 8.31 32.33 11.63
C THR A 33 8.55 30.98 12.28
N LEU A 34 8.10 30.78 13.53
CA LEU A 34 8.18 29.51 14.24
C LEU A 34 7.29 28.44 13.58
N SER A 35 6.10 28.81 13.14
CA SER A 35 5.20 27.90 12.40
C SER A 35 5.81 27.48 11.06
N PHE A 36 6.43 28.42 10.34
CA PHE A 36 7.09 28.13 9.06
C PHE A 36 8.33 27.24 9.25
N ALA A 37 9.13 27.51 10.28
CA ALA A 37 10.28 26.67 10.65
C ALA A 37 9.85 25.26 11.07
N PHE A 38 8.76 25.13 11.83
CA PHE A 38 8.18 23.84 12.20
C PHE A 38 7.68 23.06 10.98
N LEU A 39 6.92 23.69 10.07
CA LEU A 39 6.44 23.07 8.84
C LEU A 39 7.59 22.66 7.92
N PHE A 40 8.63 23.50 7.83
CA PHE A 40 9.83 23.18 7.06
C PHE A 40 10.58 21.99 7.67
N LEU A 41 10.77 21.97 8.99
CA LEU A 41 11.42 20.87 9.72
C LEU A 41 10.63 19.55 9.57
N CYS A 42 9.29 19.59 9.71
CA CYS A 42 8.42 18.43 9.48
C CYS A 42 8.51 17.94 8.02
N GLY A 43 8.57 18.86 7.05
CA GLY A 43 8.77 18.50 5.64
C GLY A 43 10.10 17.83 5.36
N VAL A 44 11.18 18.35 5.93
CA VAL A 44 12.53 17.77 5.80
C VAL A 44 12.64 16.42 6.49
N THR A 45 12.10 16.26 7.70
CA THR A 45 12.10 14.98 8.42
C THR A 45 11.25 13.94 7.73
N GLY A 46 10.08 14.32 7.21
CA GLY A 46 9.23 13.42 6.43
C GLY A 46 9.87 12.97 5.10
N ALA A 47 10.61 13.85 4.43
CA ALA A 47 11.36 13.49 3.21
C ALA A 47 12.52 12.55 3.54
N ALA A 48 13.27 12.81 4.60
CA ALA A 48 14.37 11.96 5.07
C ALA A 48 13.84 10.57 5.51
N GLY A 49 12.71 10.52 6.20
CA GLY A 49 12.05 9.25 6.56
C GLY A 49 11.69 8.42 5.31
N ARG A 50 11.00 9.01 4.34
CA ARG A 50 10.68 8.31 3.08
C ARG A 50 11.91 7.86 2.29
N MET A 51 13.04 8.59 2.34
CA MET A 51 14.30 8.16 1.74
C MET A 51 14.88 6.96 2.48
N ALA A 52 14.86 6.97 3.82
CA ALA A 52 15.32 5.86 4.65
C ALA A 52 14.50 4.58 4.37
N ASP A 53 13.18 4.66 4.34
CA ASP A 53 12.28 3.54 4.05
C ASP A 53 12.56 2.94 2.66
N ARG A 54 12.76 3.80 1.65
CA ARG A 54 13.14 3.35 0.30
C ARG A 54 14.50 2.65 0.30
N MET A 55 15.49 3.19 1.01
CA MET A 55 16.82 2.58 1.09
C MET A 55 16.75 1.21 1.79
N ILE A 56 15.98 1.09 2.86
CA ILE A 56 15.73 -0.18 3.56
C ILE A 56 15.08 -1.19 2.59
N LEU A 57 14.05 -0.78 1.85
CA LEU A 57 13.42 -1.63 0.84
C LEU A 57 14.42 -2.10 -0.22
N TYR A 58 15.28 -1.20 -0.75
CA TYR A 58 16.32 -1.58 -1.72
C TYR A 58 17.27 -2.64 -1.17
N VAL A 59 17.71 -2.50 0.09
CA VAL A 59 18.58 -3.50 0.74
C VAL A 59 17.87 -4.84 0.88
N HIS A 60 16.61 -4.84 1.29
CA HIS A 60 15.81 -6.06 1.40
C HIS A 60 15.61 -6.74 0.04
N VAL A 61 15.23 -5.99 -0.98
CA VAL A 61 15.07 -6.50 -2.35
C VAL A 61 16.39 -7.02 -2.91
N ALA A 62 17.51 -6.30 -2.72
CA ALA A 62 18.83 -6.75 -3.17
C ALA A 62 19.23 -8.13 -2.59
N ARG A 63 18.88 -8.37 -1.31
CA ARG A 63 19.10 -9.68 -0.66
C ARG A 63 18.28 -10.80 -1.31
N LEU A 64 17.09 -10.51 -1.83
CA LEU A 64 16.26 -11.51 -2.51
C LEU A 64 16.90 -11.95 -3.85
N TYR A 65 17.58 -11.04 -4.56
CA TYR A 65 18.29 -11.40 -5.79
C TYR A 65 19.44 -12.41 -5.59
N ALA A 66 20.02 -12.46 -4.38
CA ALA A 66 21.07 -13.40 -4.02
C ALA A 66 20.54 -14.79 -3.63
N ARG A 67 19.22 -14.98 -3.55
CA ARG A 67 18.60 -16.26 -3.19
C ARG A 67 18.19 -17.04 -4.43
N ASN A 68 18.04 -18.35 -4.28
CA ASN A 68 17.44 -19.17 -5.32
C ASN A 68 15.94 -18.84 -5.42
N PRO A 69 15.40 -18.70 -6.65
CA PRO A 69 13.98 -18.43 -6.82
C PRO A 69 13.11 -19.58 -6.30
N ASP A 70 11.90 -19.25 -5.83
CA ASP A 70 10.91 -20.23 -5.41
C ASP A 70 10.70 -21.30 -6.49
N ALA A 71 10.88 -22.59 -6.14
CA ALA A 71 10.59 -23.71 -7.02
C ALA A 71 9.08 -23.95 -7.16
N ASN A 72 8.32 -23.63 -6.12
CA ASN A 72 6.87 -23.77 -6.06
C ASN A 72 6.22 -22.51 -5.48
N LEU A 73 5.14 -22.08 -6.12
CA LEU A 73 4.36 -20.91 -5.72
C LEU A 73 2.99 -21.35 -5.21
N ALA A 74 2.51 -20.72 -4.16
CA ALA A 74 1.15 -20.97 -3.70
C ALA A 74 0.12 -20.38 -4.66
N MET A 75 -0.95 -21.12 -4.96
CA MET A 75 -2.09 -20.60 -5.72
C MET A 75 -2.53 -19.25 -5.17
N PRO A 76 -2.60 -18.16 -5.96
CA PRO A 76 -2.96 -16.85 -5.45
C PRO A 76 -4.43 -16.72 -5.03
N LEU A 77 -5.30 -17.65 -5.44
CA LEU A 77 -6.71 -17.72 -5.03
C LEU A 77 -6.94 -18.95 -4.16
N LYS A 78 -7.53 -18.78 -2.96
CA LYS A 78 -7.59 -19.83 -1.92
C LYS A 78 -8.35 -21.07 -2.38
N ASP A 79 -9.48 -20.90 -3.04
CA ASP A 79 -10.41 -21.99 -3.35
C ASP A 79 -10.32 -22.47 -4.81
N VAL A 80 -9.29 -22.05 -5.54
CA VAL A 80 -9.01 -22.48 -6.91
C VAL A 80 -7.90 -23.52 -6.91
N LYS A 81 -8.15 -24.67 -7.55
CA LYS A 81 -7.15 -25.73 -7.76
C LYS A 81 -6.45 -25.56 -9.09
N LYS A 82 -5.17 -25.94 -9.16
CA LYS A 82 -4.38 -25.89 -10.38
C LYS A 82 -5.05 -26.64 -11.55
N SER A 83 -5.71 -27.76 -11.27
CA SER A 83 -6.45 -28.57 -12.26
C SER A 83 -7.65 -27.86 -12.88
N GLN A 84 -8.13 -26.78 -12.28
CA GLN A 84 -9.27 -25.98 -12.76
C GLN A 84 -8.85 -24.80 -13.64
N ILE A 85 -7.55 -24.56 -13.80
CA ILE A 85 -7.02 -23.42 -14.53
C ILE A 85 -6.72 -23.84 -15.96
N ALA A 86 -7.41 -23.19 -16.92
CA ALA A 86 -7.03 -23.30 -18.33
C ALA A 86 -5.69 -22.58 -18.56
N ASN A 87 -4.79 -23.20 -19.34
CA ASN A 87 -3.54 -22.56 -19.70
C ASN A 87 -3.79 -21.40 -20.68
N THR A 88 -3.60 -20.18 -20.24
CA THR A 88 -3.74 -18.97 -21.05
C THR A 88 -2.40 -18.32 -21.41
N TRP A 89 -1.28 -18.91 -20.97
CA TRP A 89 0.07 -18.44 -21.29
C TRP A 89 0.31 -18.46 -22.80
N GLY A 90 0.86 -17.37 -23.32
CA GLY A 90 1.19 -17.25 -24.76
C GLY A 90 -0.02 -17.08 -25.67
N ALA A 91 -1.25 -17.03 -25.14
CA ALA A 91 -2.44 -16.78 -25.95
C ALA A 91 -2.33 -15.44 -26.70
N PRO A 92 -2.79 -15.36 -27.96
CA PRO A 92 -2.78 -14.12 -28.73
C PRO A 92 -3.54 -13.00 -28.01
N ARG A 93 -2.97 -11.80 -28.00
CA ARG A 93 -3.59 -10.56 -27.50
C ARG A 93 -3.59 -9.53 -28.62
N GLY A 94 -4.41 -8.51 -28.50
CA GLY A 94 -4.45 -7.42 -29.48
C GLY A 94 -3.06 -6.84 -29.77
N GLU A 95 -2.88 -6.26 -30.96
CA GLU A 95 -1.63 -5.62 -31.41
C GLU A 95 -0.40 -6.58 -31.51
N GLY A 96 -0.63 -7.85 -31.82
CA GLY A 96 0.43 -8.85 -32.00
C GLY A 96 1.15 -9.26 -30.72
N ARG A 97 0.63 -8.90 -29.56
CA ARG A 97 1.21 -9.29 -28.24
C ARG A 97 0.83 -10.71 -27.88
N SER A 98 1.69 -11.38 -27.13
CA SER A 98 1.40 -12.64 -26.45
C SER A 98 1.01 -12.40 -25.00
N HIS A 99 0.20 -13.27 -24.43
CA HIS A 99 -0.19 -13.21 -23.03
C HIS A 99 0.97 -13.62 -22.10
N GLU A 100 1.51 -12.68 -21.36
CA GLU A 100 2.64 -12.85 -20.44
C GLU A 100 2.19 -13.13 -19.00
N GLY A 101 1.22 -14.02 -18.82
CA GLY A 101 0.68 -14.37 -17.52
C GLY A 101 -0.30 -15.52 -17.59
N GLN A 102 -0.94 -15.77 -16.48
CA GLN A 102 -2.01 -16.76 -16.32
C GLN A 102 -3.26 -16.07 -15.83
N ASP A 103 -4.36 -16.18 -16.57
CA ASP A 103 -5.65 -15.70 -16.14
C ASP A 103 -6.35 -16.76 -15.28
N ILE A 104 -6.69 -16.40 -14.04
CA ILE A 104 -7.32 -17.28 -13.07
C ILE A 104 -8.71 -16.73 -12.76
N PHE A 105 -9.74 -17.36 -13.30
CA PHE A 105 -11.13 -16.92 -13.16
C PHE A 105 -11.67 -17.20 -11.76
N ALA A 106 -12.29 -16.20 -11.15
CA ALA A 106 -12.96 -16.31 -9.86
C ALA A 106 -13.99 -15.17 -9.72
N PRO A 107 -14.98 -15.30 -8.83
CA PRO A 107 -15.96 -14.24 -8.59
C PRO A 107 -15.28 -12.92 -8.19
N LYS A 108 -15.83 -11.79 -8.63
CA LYS A 108 -15.42 -10.45 -8.20
C LYS A 108 -15.42 -10.37 -6.67
N GLY A 109 -14.39 -9.76 -6.09
CA GLY A 109 -14.23 -9.65 -4.63
C GLY A 109 -13.58 -10.87 -3.96
N THR A 110 -13.21 -11.92 -4.73
CA THR A 110 -12.44 -13.05 -4.18
C THR A 110 -11.08 -12.56 -3.70
N PRO A 111 -10.63 -12.90 -2.46
CA PRO A 111 -9.32 -12.48 -1.96
C PRO A 111 -8.17 -13.02 -2.80
N VAL A 112 -7.27 -12.12 -3.18
CA VAL A 112 -6.00 -12.43 -3.88
C VAL A 112 -4.90 -12.45 -2.85
N LEU A 113 -4.27 -13.62 -2.66
CA LEU A 113 -3.17 -13.79 -1.73
C LEU A 113 -1.83 -13.79 -2.46
N SER A 114 -0.76 -13.40 -1.76
CA SER A 114 0.58 -13.54 -2.32
C SER A 114 0.91 -15.01 -2.62
N ALA A 115 1.46 -15.26 -3.80
CA ALA A 115 1.93 -16.58 -4.21
C ALA A 115 3.29 -16.93 -3.59
N THR A 116 4.02 -15.95 -3.09
CA THR A 116 5.38 -16.04 -2.57
C THR A 116 5.55 -15.26 -1.27
N THR A 117 6.71 -15.39 -0.67
CA THR A 117 7.20 -14.49 0.39
C THR A 117 8.10 -13.44 -0.23
N GLY A 118 7.97 -12.17 0.16
CA GLY A 118 8.75 -11.09 -0.43
C GLY A 118 8.32 -9.71 0.03
N TYR A 119 8.61 -8.69 -0.78
CA TYR A 119 8.27 -7.30 -0.47
C TYR A 119 7.41 -6.69 -1.56
N VAL A 120 6.40 -5.94 -1.16
CA VAL A 120 5.56 -5.14 -2.06
C VAL A 120 6.40 -4.00 -2.64
N VAL A 121 6.46 -3.91 -3.97
CA VAL A 121 7.25 -2.88 -4.67
C VAL A 121 6.38 -1.93 -5.50
N LYS A 122 5.14 -2.30 -5.77
CA LYS A 122 4.17 -1.45 -6.47
C LYS A 122 2.77 -1.73 -5.96
N ILE A 123 2.03 -0.67 -5.70
CA ILE A 123 0.57 -0.63 -5.56
C ILE A 123 0.10 0.57 -6.37
N GLY A 124 -0.86 0.38 -7.25
CA GLY A 124 -1.35 1.47 -8.08
C GLY A 124 -2.10 0.97 -9.31
N GLU A 125 -2.23 1.83 -10.30
CA GLU A 125 -2.91 1.52 -11.56
C GLU A 125 -1.93 1.57 -12.73
N ASP A 126 -2.19 0.80 -13.77
CA ASP A 126 -1.58 0.93 -15.09
C ASP A 126 -2.60 0.64 -16.20
N ASN A 127 -2.24 1.03 -17.44
CA ASN A 127 -3.20 1.03 -18.56
C ASN A 127 -3.73 -0.36 -18.91
N LEU A 128 -2.92 -1.40 -18.79
CA LEU A 128 -3.32 -2.76 -19.14
C LEU A 128 -3.89 -3.51 -17.95
N GLY A 129 -3.16 -3.50 -16.82
CA GLY A 129 -3.55 -4.28 -15.65
C GLY A 129 -4.63 -3.64 -14.80
N GLY A 130 -4.97 -2.35 -15.02
CA GLY A 130 -5.85 -1.62 -14.12
C GLY A 130 -5.22 -1.50 -12.74
N ARG A 131 -5.94 -1.85 -11.68
CA ARG A 131 -5.39 -1.91 -10.32
C ARG A 131 -4.49 -3.10 -10.16
N VAL A 132 -3.25 -2.83 -9.75
CA VAL A 132 -2.18 -3.83 -9.71
C VAL A 132 -1.39 -3.78 -8.41
N VAL A 133 -0.92 -4.94 -7.97
CA VAL A 133 0.09 -5.09 -6.93
C VAL A 133 1.27 -5.86 -7.51
N SER A 134 2.50 -5.44 -7.19
CA SER A 134 3.71 -6.21 -7.53
C SER A 134 4.50 -6.53 -6.27
N VAL A 135 4.95 -7.77 -6.19
CA VAL A 135 5.80 -8.30 -5.11
C VAL A 135 7.12 -8.78 -5.72
N ILE A 136 8.25 -8.45 -5.10
CA ILE A 136 9.54 -9.09 -5.40
C ILE A 136 9.76 -10.20 -4.38
N GLY A 137 9.95 -11.42 -4.87
CA GLY A 137 10.29 -12.59 -4.06
C GLY A 137 11.71 -13.08 -4.32
N ASP A 138 12.02 -14.26 -3.80
CA ASP A 138 13.33 -14.89 -3.91
C ASP A 138 13.76 -15.04 -5.38
N GLY A 139 15.05 -14.91 -5.65
CA GLY A 139 15.63 -14.86 -7.00
C GLY A 139 15.35 -13.56 -7.75
N GLY A 140 14.85 -12.50 -7.07
CA GLY A 140 14.51 -11.24 -7.71
C GLY A 140 13.32 -11.33 -8.68
N ARG A 141 12.54 -12.42 -8.63
CA ARG A 141 11.33 -12.55 -9.46
C ARG A 141 10.28 -11.53 -9.04
N LYS A 142 9.74 -10.80 -10.03
CA LYS A 142 8.60 -9.92 -9.85
C LYS A 142 7.31 -10.67 -10.12
N TYR A 143 6.46 -10.74 -9.11
CA TYR A 143 5.12 -11.32 -9.18
C TYR A 143 4.11 -10.20 -9.33
N TYR A 144 3.31 -10.26 -10.39
CA TYR A 144 2.38 -9.21 -10.81
C TYR A 144 0.95 -9.72 -10.70
N TYR A 145 0.13 -8.98 -9.96
CA TYR A 145 -1.28 -9.28 -9.70
C TYR A 145 -2.10 -8.13 -10.26
N ALA A 146 -2.91 -8.39 -11.28
CA ALA A 146 -3.64 -7.36 -12.02
C ALA A 146 -5.14 -7.61 -12.07
N HIS A 147 -5.87 -6.64 -12.62
CA HIS A 147 -7.31 -6.55 -12.74
C HIS A 147 -8.04 -6.54 -11.39
N LEU A 148 -7.37 -6.06 -10.33
CA LEU A 148 -7.95 -6.02 -8.99
C LEU A 148 -9.14 -5.07 -8.93
N ASP A 149 -10.18 -5.44 -8.16
CA ASP A 149 -11.28 -4.56 -7.81
C ASP A 149 -10.87 -3.51 -6.78
N SER A 150 -10.10 -3.95 -5.77
CA SER A 150 -9.56 -3.10 -4.72
C SER A 150 -8.28 -3.70 -4.13
N PHE A 151 -7.49 -2.85 -3.48
CA PHE A 151 -6.32 -3.29 -2.72
C PHE A 151 -6.73 -3.77 -1.33
N ALA A 152 -5.91 -4.62 -0.70
CA ALA A 152 -6.11 -4.96 0.69
C ALA A 152 -5.95 -3.72 1.58
N PRO A 153 -6.79 -3.56 2.63
CA PRO A 153 -6.64 -2.46 3.57
C PRO A 153 -5.24 -2.43 4.21
N ASN A 154 -4.67 -1.23 4.34
CA ASN A 154 -3.36 -0.98 4.97
C ASN A 154 -2.17 -1.68 4.31
N LEU A 155 -2.31 -2.18 3.07
CA LEU A 155 -1.17 -2.70 2.31
C LEU A 155 -0.38 -1.52 1.73
N GLU A 156 0.92 -1.48 1.99
CA GLU A 156 1.81 -0.41 1.54
C GLU A 156 3.01 -0.94 0.76
N VAL A 157 3.60 -0.07 -0.06
CA VAL A 157 4.87 -0.35 -0.72
C VAL A 157 5.97 -0.42 0.35
N GLY A 158 6.74 -1.52 0.34
CA GLY A 158 7.73 -1.83 1.36
C GLY A 158 7.30 -2.92 2.34
N ASP A 159 6.01 -3.25 2.37
CA ASP A 159 5.51 -4.32 3.25
C ASP A 159 6.13 -5.67 2.91
N PHE A 160 6.53 -6.38 3.97
CA PHE A 160 6.88 -7.78 3.88
C PHE A 160 5.63 -8.64 3.85
N VAL A 161 5.49 -9.44 2.81
CA VAL A 161 4.33 -10.33 2.62
C VAL A 161 4.72 -11.80 2.63
N THR A 162 3.80 -12.61 3.09
CA THR A 162 3.91 -14.06 3.07
C THR A 162 2.81 -14.65 2.19
N ARG A 163 2.88 -15.94 1.92
CA ARG A 163 1.83 -16.66 1.17
C ARG A 163 0.41 -16.58 1.80
N LYS A 164 0.28 -16.08 3.03
CA LYS A 164 -1.01 -15.85 3.72
C LYS A 164 -1.52 -14.43 3.61
N THR A 165 -0.71 -13.51 3.11
CA THR A 165 -1.06 -12.08 3.02
C THR A 165 -2.00 -11.83 1.86
N VAL A 166 -3.14 -11.20 2.13
CA VAL A 166 -4.06 -10.70 1.10
C VAL A 166 -3.47 -9.43 0.50
N LEU A 167 -3.40 -9.37 -0.83
CA LEU A 167 -2.89 -8.23 -1.59
C LEU A 167 -4.00 -7.33 -2.14
N GLY A 168 -5.17 -7.91 -2.37
CA GLY A 168 -6.34 -7.25 -2.95
C GLY A 168 -7.44 -8.24 -3.25
N TYR A 169 -8.35 -7.86 -4.13
CA TYR A 169 -9.54 -8.64 -4.46
C TYR A 169 -9.73 -8.70 -5.97
N VAL A 170 -10.18 -9.84 -6.49
CA VAL A 170 -10.44 -10.07 -7.92
C VAL A 170 -11.42 -9.04 -8.46
N GLY A 171 -11.13 -8.49 -9.62
CA GLY A 171 -11.97 -7.54 -10.33
C GLY A 171 -11.94 -7.70 -11.84
N THR A 172 -12.15 -6.58 -12.54
CA THR A 172 -12.17 -6.47 -14.00
C THR A 172 -11.55 -5.15 -14.47
N THR A 173 -10.65 -4.55 -13.68
CA THR A 173 -10.08 -3.23 -14.02
C THR A 173 -9.05 -3.32 -15.16
N GLY A 174 -8.74 -2.18 -15.78
CA GLY A 174 -7.83 -2.14 -16.92
C GLY A 174 -8.46 -2.73 -18.19
N ASN A 175 -7.69 -3.47 -18.97
CA ASN A 175 -8.18 -4.09 -20.21
C ASN A 175 -9.04 -5.35 -20.01
N ALA A 176 -9.31 -5.72 -18.76
CA ALA A 176 -10.29 -6.76 -18.39
C ALA A 176 -11.73 -6.22 -18.26
N ASP A 177 -11.94 -4.93 -18.48
CA ASP A 177 -13.29 -4.35 -18.45
C ASP A 177 -14.19 -5.04 -19.48
N GLY A 178 -15.42 -5.39 -19.06
CA GLY A 178 -16.38 -6.13 -19.89
C GLY A 178 -16.08 -7.63 -20.05
N THR A 179 -15.01 -8.16 -19.44
CA THR A 179 -14.72 -9.62 -19.42
C THR A 179 -15.17 -10.26 -18.09
N PRO A 180 -15.31 -11.60 -18.03
CA PRO A 180 -15.54 -12.28 -16.76
C PRO A 180 -14.45 -11.95 -15.73
N PRO A 181 -14.80 -11.75 -14.44
CA PRO A 181 -13.81 -11.42 -13.42
C PRO A 181 -12.72 -12.48 -13.30
N HIS A 182 -11.47 -12.03 -13.25
CA HIS A 182 -10.31 -12.90 -13.13
C HIS A 182 -9.12 -12.16 -12.51
N LEU A 183 -8.19 -12.91 -11.99
CA LEU A 183 -6.85 -12.43 -11.65
C LEU A 183 -5.93 -12.71 -12.84
N HIS A 184 -5.30 -11.68 -13.39
CA HIS A 184 -4.12 -11.89 -14.23
C HIS A 184 -2.89 -11.99 -13.33
N PHE A 185 -2.23 -13.13 -13.36
CA PHE A 185 -1.03 -13.42 -12.57
C PHE A 185 0.19 -13.60 -13.49
N GLY A 186 1.13 -12.64 -13.42
CA GLY A 186 2.37 -12.63 -14.19
C GLY A 186 3.60 -12.87 -13.33
N ILE A 187 4.63 -13.49 -13.90
CA ILE A 187 5.96 -13.65 -13.28
C ILE A 187 7.00 -13.11 -14.26
N TYR A 188 7.78 -12.12 -13.79
CA TYR A 188 8.84 -11.52 -14.58
C TYR A 188 10.20 -11.73 -13.93
N THR A 189 11.16 -12.08 -14.76
CA THR A 189 12.57 -12.25 -14.40
C THR A 189 13.40 -11.15 -15.08
N THR A 190 14.70 -11.12 -14.86
CA THR A 190 15.63 -10.24 -15.59
C THR A 190 15.70 -10.54 -17.09
N THR A 191 15.27 -11.74 -17.53
CA THR A 191 15.29 -12.17 -18.93
C THR A 191 13.90 -12.14 -19.58
N GLY A 192 12.86 -11.69 -18.87
CA GLY A 192 11.50 -11.57 -19.39
C GLY A 192 10.47 -12.34 -18.57
N ALA A 193 9.26 -12.43 -19.12
CA ALA A 193 8.16 -13.16 -18.51
C ALA A 193 8.36 -14.68 -18.58
N ILE A 194 7.88 -15.39 -17.57
CA ILE A 194 7.88 -16.87 -17.54
C ILE A 194 6.48 -17.39 -17.23
N ASN A 195 6.16 -18.59 -17.75
CA ASN A 195 4.84 -19.20 -17.52
C ASN A 195 4.62 -19.50 -16.03
N PRO A 196 3.60 -18.92 -15.39
CA PRO A 196 3.33 -19.17 -13.98
C PRO A 196 2.77 -20.56 -13.70
N LEU A 197 1.98 -21.13 -14.62
CA LEU A 197 1.17 -22.32 -14.38
C LEU A 197 1.98 -23.55 -13.91
N PRO A 198 3.15 -23.88 -14.48
CA PRO A 198 3.96 -25.01 -13.99
C PRO A 198 4.40 -24.85 -12.53
N LEU A 199 4.65 -23.61 -12.08
CA LEU A 199 5.16 -23.30 -10.75
C LEU A 199 4.06 -23.27 -9.68
N LEU A 200 2.78 -23.07 -10.06
CA LEU A 200 1.67 -23.00 -9.12
C LEU A 200 1.40 -24.37 -8.47
N THR A 201 1.17 -24.36 -7.17
CA THR A 201 0.74 -25.50 -6.37
C THR A 201 -0.51 -25.13 -5.58
N ASP A 202 -1.40 -26.10 -5.37
CA ASP A 202 -2.61 -25.90 -4.59
C ASP A 202 -2.26 -25.50 -3.15
N ARG A 203 -3.08 -24.63 -2.55
CA ARG A 203 -2.93 -24.34 -1.13
C ARG A 203 -3.39 -25.53 -0.30
N PRO A 204 -2.71 -25.82 0.83
CA PRO A 204 -3.22 -26.78 1.77
C PRO A 204 -4.63 -26.33 2.22
N GLN A 205 -5.59 -27.25 2.18
CA GLN A 205 -6.91 -27.01 2.76
C GLN A 205 -6.73 -26.82 4.28
N GLU A 206 -7.05 -25.64 4.79
CA GLU A 206 -7.18 -25.48 6.25
C GLU A 206 -8.34 -26.35 6.71
N LYS A 207 -8.04 -27.35 7.56
CA LYS A 207 -9.11 -28.12 8.21
C LYS A 207 -10.04 -27.13 8.92
N PRO A 208 -11.37 -27.31 8.84
CA PRO A 208 -12.29 -26.50 9.63
C PRO A 208 -11.80 -26.52 11.08
N VAL A 209 -11.57 -25.34 11.65
CA VAL A 209 -11.30 -25.24 13.09
C VAL A 209 -12.60 -25.64 13.79
N GLU A 210 -12.66 -26.86 14.30
CA GLU A 210 -13.78 -27.24 15.14
C GLU A 210 -13.89 -26.22 16.28
N PRO A 211 -15.07 -25.63 16.51
CA PRO A 211 -15.25 -24.68 17.60
C PRO A 211 -14.90 -25.41 18.88
N LYS A 212 -13.84 -24.97 19.57
CA LYS A 212 -13.47 -25.51 20.89
C LYS A 212 -14.72 -25.48 21.75
N ALA A 213 -15.25 -26.66 22.08
CA ALA A 213 -16.43 -26.81 22.94
C ALA A 213 -16.23 -25.94 24.19
N ALA A 214 -17.13 -24.98 24.39
CA ALA A 214 -17.10 -24.12 25.55
C ALA A 214 -17.13 -25.00 26.82
N LYS A 215 -16.04 -24.99 27.59
CA LYS A 215 -15.98 -25.72 28.87
C LYS A 215 -17.14 -25.22 29.74
N LYS A 216 -18.17 -26.06 29.94
CA LYS A 216 -19.26 -25.76 30.87
C LYS A 216 -18.65 -25.50 32.24
N LYS A 217 -18.83 -24.30 32.78
CA LYS A 217 -18.50 -24.00 34.18
C LYS A 217 -19.25 -24.95 35.09
N PRO A 218 -18.61 -25.59 36.08
CA PRO A 218 -19.31 -26.42 37.04
C PRO A 218 -20.32 -25.58 37.82
N ARG A 219 -21.57 -26.02 37.87
CA ARG A 219 -22.60 -25.44 38.73
C ARG A 219 -22.18 -25.68 40.17
N LYS A 220 -21.89 -24.61 40.92
CA LYS A 220 -21.78 -24.69 42.39
C LYS A 220 -23.16 -25.04 42.96
N ARG A 221 -23.22 -26.10 43.73
CA ARG A 221 -24.36 -26.46 44.60
C ARG A 221 -24.33 -25.58 45.85
#